data_e94fa0c5b8f08dcbdb7b48f9344c8da1
#
_entry.id   e94fa0c5b8f08dcbdb7b48f9344c8da1
#
_cell.length_a   1.000
_cell.length_b   1.000
_cell.length_c   1.000
_cell.angle_alpha   90.00
_cell.angle_beta   90.00
_cell.angle_gamma   90.00
#
_symmetry.space_group_name_H-M   'P 1'
#
loop_
_entity.id
_entity.type
_entity.pdbx_description
1 polymer ?
#
loop_
_entity_poly.entity_id
_entity_poly.type
_entity_poly.pdbx_seq_one_letter_code
_entity_poly.pdbx_strand_id
1 'polypeptide(L)'
;MERTKIDWCDSTWNPVTGCLHGCEYCYARGIAKRFGCHATPGDEISVIIHPWEDSETGRKLPYPYDFSPTLHKYRLDEYKGKQGRNIFVCSMADLFGAWVPDDWKIEVLEACAKAPQHNYLFLTKDPIGYYIWNTEKHPDFRESEAYTENMWLGVTYTGKERLDGHLQDWEVGNGLTIWSNFWYLWRMSGTILPTKAHKFISIEPLSCDICEVEDERYGGKLLEHFLLPRGYKSFFEWIIVGAETGKRKDKVIPKREWIEKLLELCRKAHIPLFMKASLADIWGKPLIQEFPEALK
;
A
#
# COMPACT_ATOMS: atom_id res chain seq x y z
N MET A 1 -4.18 -5.53 -20.59
CA MET A 1 -4.11 -4.52 -19.52
C MET A 1 -3.14 -3.42 -19.95
N GLU A 2 -3.56 -2.18 -19.74
CA GLU A 2 -2.83 -1.00 -20.19
C GLU A 2 -1.75 -0.60 -19.20
N ARG A 3 -0.74 0.15 -19.67
CA ARG A 3 0.28 0.76 -18.81
C ARG A 3 -0.41 1.70 -17.84
N THR A 4 0.01 1.66 -16.58
CA THR A 4 -0.47 2.60 -15.55
C THR A 4 0.23 3.97 -15.68
N LYS A 5 -0.41 5.02 -15.12
CA LYS A 5 0.22 6.33 -14.93
C LYS A 5 0.98 6.43 -13.61
N ILE A 6 0.98 5.37 -12.82
CA ILE A 6 1.76 5.29 -11.59
C ILE A 6 3.19 4.98 -11.98
N ASP A 7 4.09 5.90 -11.66
CA ASP A 7 5.45 5.97 -12.21
C ASP A 7 6.44 4.98 -11.58
N TRP A 8 6.07 4.33 -10.46
CA TRP A 8 6.90 3.37 -9.75
C TRP A 8 6.51 1.89 -9.95
N CYS A 9 5.60 1.61 -10.90
CA CYS A 9 5.23 0.26 -11.28
C CYS A 9 4.85 0.18 -12.76
N ASP A 10 4.88 -1.02 -13.34
CA ASP A 10 4.55 -1.22 -14.76
C ASP A 10 3.05 -1.32 -15.01
N SER A 11 2.33 -1.86 -14.03
CA SER A 11 0.89 -2.15 -14.15
C SER A 11 0.19 -2.07 -12.80
N THR A 12 -1.12 -1.88 -12.83
CA THR A 12 -1.99 -2.06 -11.67
C THR A 12 -2.91 -3.25 -11.86
N TRP A 13 -3.17 -3.97 -10.79
CA TRP A 13 -4.11 -5.08 -10.75
C TRP A 13 -5.03 -4.92 -9.54
N ASN A 14 -6.34 -4.87 -9.78
CA ASN A 14 -7.35 -4.53 -8.79
C ASN A 14 -8.38 -5.66 -8.61
N PRO A 15 -8.00 -6.83 -8.07
CA PRO A 15 -8.97 -7.87 -7.73
C PRO A 15 -9.91 -7.44 -6.61
N VAL A 16 -9.46 -6.55 -5.73
CA VAL A 16 -10.32 -5.86 -4.76
C VAL A 16 -10.35 -4.37 -5.10
N THR A 17 -11.52 -3.77 -4.99
CA THR A 17 -11.75 -2.31 -5.10
C THR A 17 -12.54 -1.81 -3.90
N GLY A 18 -12.45 -0.50 -3.62
CA GLY A 18 -13.14 0.12 -2.49
C GLY A 18 -12.34 0.10 -1.20
N CYS A 19 -12.57 1.11 -0.34
CA CYS A 19 -11.76 1.34 0.86
C CYS A 19 -12.51 2.21 1.85
N LEU A 20 -12.41 1.90 3.15
CA LEU A 20 -13.12 2.59 4.23
C LEU A 20 -12.25 3.57 5.03
N HIS A 21 -10.95 3.74 4.74
CA HIS A 21 -10.06 4.68 5.46
C HIS A 21 -10.52 6.15 5.49
N GLY A 22 -11.38 6.57 4.55
CA GLY A 22 -11.89 7.94 4.56
C GLY A 22 -10.89 9.05 4.21
N CYS A 23 -9.72 8.73 3.65
CA CYS A 23 -8.67 9.70 3.36
C CYS A 23 -9.20 10.87 2.50
N GLU A 24 -8.98 12.11 2.93
CA GLU A 24 -9.41 13.32 2.22
C GLU A 24 -8.74 13.50 0.85
N TYR A 25 -7.51 13.00 0.71
CA TYR A 25 -6.70 13.08 -0.51
C TYR A 25 -6.87 11.86 -1.43
N CYS A 26 -7.86 10.99 -1.19
CA CYS A 26 -8.01 9.73 -1.93
C CYS A 26 -8.42 9.95 -3.39
N TYR A 27 -7.48 9.72 -4.32
CA TYR A 27 -7.77 9.77 -5.76
C TYR A 27 -8.69 8.64 -6.21
N ALA A 28 -8.54 7.45 -5.61
CA ALA A 28 -9.27 6.25 -6.00
C ALA A 28 -10.78 6.40 -5.78
N ARG A 29 -11.19 7.04 -4.68
CA ARG A 29 -12.59 7.36 -4.40
C ARG A 29 -13.20 8.27 -5.48
N GLY A 30 -12.44 9.27 -5.94
CA GLY A 30 -12.87 10.14 -7.03
C GLY A 30 -13.04 9.40 -8.36
N ILE A 31 -12.16 8.45 -8.67
CA ILE A 31 -12.25 7.60 -9.85
C ILE A 31 -13.47 6.68 -9.74
N ALA A 32 -13.64 5.98 -8.60
CA ALA A 32 -14.76 5.07 -8.39
C ALA A 32 -16.10 5.79 -8.55
N LYS A 33 -16.28 6.97 -7.93
CA LYS A 33 -17.49 7.81 -8.12
C LYS A 33 -17.75 8.18 -9.58
N ARG A 34 -16.70 8.47 -10.34
CA ARG A 34 -16.85 8.89 -11.75
C ARG A 34 -17.24 7.74 -12.67
N PHE A 35 -16.82 6.53 -12.38
CA PHE A 35 -16.99 5.35 -13.22
C PHE A 35 -17.85 4.26 -12.57
N GLY A 36 -18.45 4.55 -11.42
CA GLY A 36 -19.41 3.71 -10.74
C GLY A 36 -20.81 3.86 -11.30
N CYS A 37 -21.71 2.97 -10.91
CA CYS A 37 -23.12 3.01 -11.29
C CYS A 37 -24.07 3.30 -10.11
N HIS A 38 -23.53 3.58 -8.93
CA HIS A 38 -24.27 3.88 -7.71
C HIS A 38 -25.28 2.78 -7.31
N ALA A 39 -25.01 1.52 -7.70
CA ALA A 39 -25.81 0.41 -7.21
C ALA A 39 -25.65 0.32 -5.68
N THR A 40 -26.76 0.09 -5.00
CA THR A 40 -26.72 -0.12 -3.55
C THR A 40 -26.16 -1.52 -3.29
N PRO A 41 -25.05 -1.68 -2.56
CA PRO A 41 -24.59 -2.99 -2.15
C PRO A 41 -25.63 -3.61 -1.22
N GLY A 42 -25.86 -4.92 -1.35
CA GLY A 42 -26.75 -5.63 -0.43
C GLY A 42 -26.22 -5.68 1.00
N ASP A 43 -24.89 -5.67 1.12
CA ASP A 43 -24.13 -5.68 2.36
C ASP A 43 -23.01 -4.61 2.28
N GLU A 44 -22.30 -4.36 3.41
CA GLU A 44 -21.15 -3.43 3.45
C GLU A 44 -20.00 -3.85 2.54
N ILE A 45 -19.91 -5.15 2.23
CA ILE A 45 -18.91 -5.75 1.33
C ILE A 45 -19.59 -6.61 0.28
N SER A 46 -19.02 -6.74 -0.90
CA SER A 46 -19.62 -7.43 -2.04
C SER A 46 -18.63 -8.32 -2.79
N VAL A 47 -19.13 -9.42 -3.36
CA VAL A 47 -18.36 -10.33 -4.22
C VAL A 47 -18.97 -10.38 -5.61
N ILE A 48 -18.16 -10.18 -6.66
CA ILE A 48 -18.58 -10.20 -8.05
C ILE A 48 -17.84 -11.32 -8.79
N ILE A 49 -18.60 -12.24 -9.36
CA ILE A 49 -18.07 -13.40 -10.08
C ILE A 49 -17.81 -13.08 -11.56
N HIS A 50 -18.69 -12.29 -12.17
CA HIS A 50 -18.60 -11.89 -13.58
C HIS A 50 -18.52 -10.36 -13.71
N PRO A 51 -17.90 -9.83 -14.79
CA PRO A 51 -17.93 -8.40 -15.05
C PRO A 51 -19.36 -7.88 -15.03
N TRP A 52 -19.58 -6.77 -14.34
CA TRP A 52 -20.86 -6.07 -14.38
C TRP A 52 -20.93 -5.22 -15.65
N GLU A 53 -22.04 -5.32 -16.37
CA GLU A 53 -22.27 -4.56 -17.58
C GLU A 53 -23.56 -3.75 -17.46
N ASP A 54 -23.53 -2.53 -17.94
CA ASP A 54 -24.72 -1.69 -18.08
C ASP A 54 -25.66 -2.32 -19.08
N SER A 55 -26.91 -2.53 -18.69
CA SER A 55 -27.91 -3.26 -19.49
C SER A 55 -28.35 -2.52 -20.77
N GLU A 56 -28.22 -1.19 -20.79
CA GLU A 56 -28.64 -0.38 -21.93
C GLU A 56 -27.50 -0.17 -22.94
N THR A 57 -26.29 0.04 -22.42
CA THR A 57 -25.14 0.42 -23.25
C THR A 57 -24.14 -0.71 -23.50
N GLY A 58 -24.22 -1.83 -22.76
CA GLY A 58 -23.25 -2.92 -22.75
C GLY A 58 -21.88 -2.53 -22.19
N ARG A 59 -21.78 -1.35 -21.58
CA ARG A 59 -20.52 -0.84 -21.02
C ARG A 59 -20.18 -1.59 -19.76
N LYS A 60 -18.91 -2.05 -19.65
CA LYS A 60 -18.40 -2.63 -18.42
C LYS A 60 -18.29 -1.58 -17.32
N LEU A 61 -18.82 -1.89 -16.14
CA LEU A 61 -18.83 -1.05 -14.95
C LEU A 61 -17.80 -1.59 -13.94
N PRO A 62 -16.61 -1.00 -13.90
CA PRO A 62 -15.52 -1.51 -13.05
C PRO A 62 -15.74 -1.29 -11.55
N TYR A 63 -16.68 -0.40 -11.17
CA TYR A 63 -17.02 -0.04 -9.78
C TYR A 63 -18.53 -0.01 -9.59
N PRO A 64 -19.23 -1.17 -9.63
CA PRO A 64 -20.70 -1.20 -9.59
C PRO A 64 -21.26 -0.67 -8.26
N TYR A 65 -20.52 -0.81 -7.18
CA TYR A 65 -20.88 -0.32 -5.83
C TYR A 65 -20.03 0.90 -5.42
N ASP A 66 -19.68 1.76 -6.35
CA ASP A 66 -18.85 2.94 -6.14
C ASP A 66 -17.51 2.59 -5.46
N PHE A 67 -17.34 3.03 -4.20
CA PHE A 67 -16.10 2.80 -3.45
C PHE A 67 -16.30 1.88 -2.24
N SER A 68 -17.39 1.11 -2.21
CA SER A 68 -17.59 0.03 -1.23
C SER A 68 -16.66 -1.14 -1.52
N PRO A 69 -16.08 -1.78 -0.47
CA PRO A 69 -15.19 -2.91 -0.63
C PRO A 69 -15.82 -4.03 -1.47
N THR A 70 -15.17 -4.41 -2.56
CA THR A 70 -15.68 -5.37 -3.52
C THR A 70 -14.59 -6.30 -4.03
N LEU A 71 -14.78 -7.62 -3.90
CA LEU A 71 -13.92 -8.63 -4.52
C LEU A 71 -14.43 -8.97 -5.92
N HIS A 72 -13.57 -8.83 -6.92
CA HIS A 72 -13.83 -9.17 -8.31
C HIS A 72 -13.17 -10.51 -8.66
N LYS A 73 -13.83 -11.63 -8.40
CA LYS A 73 -13.24 -12.97 -8.62
C LYS A 73 -12.76 -13.20 -10.05
N TYR A 74 -13.46 -12.65 -11.04
CA TYR A 74 -13.08 -12.74 -12.46
C TYR A 74 -11.75 -12.08 -12.81
N ARG A 75 -11.18 -11.25 -11.91
CA ARG A 75 -9.88 -10.59 -12.10
C ARG A 75 -8.71 -11.41 -11.56
N LEU A 76 -8.93 -12.45 -10.77
CA LEU A 76 -7.87 -13.21 -10.10
C LEU A 76 -6.88 -13.85 -11.08
N ASP A 77 -7.33 -14.20 -12.29
CA ASP A 77 -6.47 -14.80 -13.34
C ASP A 77 -5.94 -13.80 -14.39
N GLU A 78 -6.10 -12.49 -14.20
CA GLU A 78 -5.77 -11.46 -15.21
C GLU A 78 -4.29 -11.45 -15.62
N TYR A 79 -3.38 -11.78 -14.72
CA TYR A 79 -1.93 -11.77 -14.96
C TYR A 79 -1.34 -13.14 -15.27
N LYS A 80 -2.13 -14.17 -15.19
CA LYS A 80 -1.70 -15.53 -15.48
C LYS A 80 -1.19 -15.65 -16.92
N GLY A 81 0.01 -16.22 -17.09
CA GLY A 81 0.64 -16.43 -18.40
C GLY A 81 1.14 -15.16 -19.12
N LYS A 82 1.12 -13.97 -18.49
CA LYS A 82 1.73 -12.74 -19.04
C LYS A 82 3.22 -12.65 -18.70
N GLN A 83 3.94 -11.82 -19.46
CA GLN A 83 5.34 -11.50 -19.20
C GLN A 83 5.48 -10.82 -17.83
N GLY A 84 6.60 -11.07 -17.14
CA GLY A 84 6.95 -10.49 -15.84
C GLY A 84 6.86 -8.98 -15.80
N ARG A 85 6.34 -8.42 -14.70
CA ARG A 85 6.11 -6.99 -14.46
C ARG A 85 6.15 -6.68 -12.98
N ASN A 86 6.43 -5.43 -12.65
CA ASN A 86 6.20 -4.86 -11.33
C ASN A 86 4.74 -4.41 -11.24
N ILE A 87 3.92 -5.10 -10.44
CA ILE A 87 2.47 -4.91 -10.37
C ILE A 87 2.09 -4.29 -9.04
N PHE A 88 1.49 -3.10 -9.06
CA PHE A 88 0.85 -2.55 -7.86
C PHE A 88 -0.53 -3.20 -7.67
N VAL A 89 -0.67 -4.00 -6.61
CA VAL A 89 -1.88 -4.73 -6.29
C VAL A 89 -2.84 -3.83 -5.52
N CYS A 90 -4.10 -3.82 -5.94
CA CYS A 90 -5.20 -3.07 -5.30
C CYS A 90 -4.94 -1.55 -5.17
N SER A 91 -4.44 -0.91 -6.26
CA SER A 91 -4.31 0.55 -6.31
C SER A 91 -5.63 1.30 -6.10
N MET A 92 -6.77 0.61 -6.18
CA MET A 92 -8.14 1.13 -6.00
C MET A 92 -8.77 0.63 -4.68
N ALA A 93 -7.98 0.06 -3.77
CA ALA A 93 -8.42 -0.42 -2.46
C ALA A 93 -7.25 -0.37 -1.46
N ASP A 94 -7.52 -0.72 -0.21
CA ASP A 94 -6.52 -1.23 0.71
C ASP A 94 -6.88 -2.69 1.00
N LEU A 95 -6.12 -3.62 0.40
CA LEU A 95 -6.36 -5.06 0.53
C LEU A 95 -6.25 -5.54 1.98
N PHE A 96 -5.43 -4.89 2.78
CA PHE A 96 -5.14 -5.28 4.15
C PHE A 96 -5.88 -4.46 5.20
N GLY A 97 -6.82 -3.60 4.78
CA GLY A 97 -7.69 -2.89 5.69
C GLY A 97 -8.54 -3.86 6.54
N ALA A 98 -8.82 -3.48 7.80
CA ALA A 98 -9.51 -4.32 8.77
C ALA A 98 -10.91 -4.84 8.31
N TRP A 99 -11.55 -4.13 7.38
CA TRP A 99 -12.85 -4.53 6.79
C TRP A 99 -12.74 -5.59 5.69
N VAL A 100 -11.53 -5.91 5.20
CA VAL A 100 -11.34 -6.90 4.15
C VAL A 100 -11.24 -8.29 4.77
N PRO A 101 -12.14 -9.23 4.39
CA PRO A 101 -12.09 -10.59 4.91
C PRO A 101 -10.76 -11.29 4.59
N ASP A 102 -10.27 -12.10 5.50
CA ASP A 102 -9.04 -12.87 5.31
C ASP A 102 -9.14 -13.81 4.11
N ASP A 103 -10.30 -14.38 3.83
CA ASP A 103 -10.56 -15.20 2.63
C ASP A 103 -10.19 -14.46 1.34
N TRP A 104 -10.50 -13.15 1.25
CA TRP A 104 -10.18 -12.36 0.07
C TRP A 104 -8.68 -12.11 -0.07
N LYS A 105 -8.01 -11.86 1.06
CA LYS A 105 -6.55 -11.69 1.10
C LYS A 105 -5.87 -12.98 0.61
N ILE A 106 -6.31 -14.13 1.11
CA ILE A 106 -5.81 -15.44 0.74
C ILE A 106 -6.02 -15.69 -0.76
N GLU A 107 -7.24 -15.51 -1.29
CA GLU A 107 -7.53 -15.68 -2.73
C GLU A 107 -6.60 -14.83 -3.61
N VAL A 108 -6.30 -13.59 -3.21
CA VAL A 108 -5.38 -12.70 -3.94
C VAL A 108 -3.93 -13.18 -3.85
N LEU A 109 -3.45 -13.60 -2.66
CA LEU A 109 -2.11 -14.13 -2.47
C LEU A 109 -1.89 -15.44 -3.23
N GLU A 110 -2.86 -16.34 -3.22
CA GLU A 110 -2.85 -17.56 -4.03
C GLU A 110 -2.80 -17.27 -5.53
N ALA A 111 -3.52 -16.23 -5.99
CA ALA A 111 -3.44 -15.81 -7.39
C ALA A 111 -2.05 -15.28 -7.75
N CYS A 112 -1.39 -14.54 -6.84
CA CYS A 112 0.00 -14.13 -6.99
C CYS A 112 0.95 -15.34 -7.09
N ALA A 113 0.78 -16.33 -6.23
CA ALA A 113 1.60 -17.55 -6.24
C ALA A 113 1.46 -18.35 -7.55
N LYS A 114 0.29 -18.29 -8.22
CA LYS A 114 0.05 -18.92 -9.53
C LYS A 114 0.73 -18.21 -10.71
N ALA A 115 1.28 -17.02 -10.51
CA ALA A 115 1.98 -16.24 -11.52
C ALA A 115 3.30 -15.64 -10.99
N PRO A 116 4.26 -16.50 -10.60
CA PRO A 116 5.48 -16.12 -9.88
C PRO A 116 6.48 -15.30 -10.71
N GLN A 117 6.25 -15.14 -12.01
CA GLN A 117 7.09 -14.33 -12.90
C GLN A 117 6.93 -12.80 -12.67
N HIS A 118 5.96 -12.37 -11.87
CA HIS A 118 5.72 -10.96 -11.55
C HIS A 118 6.27 -10.61 -10.17
N ASN A 119 6.62 -9.33 -9.99
CA ASN A 119 6.77 -8.73 -8.68
C ASN A 119 5.44 -8.08 -8.26
N TYR A 120 4.99 -8.36 -7.06
CA TYR A 120 3.73 -7.86 -6.52
C TYR A 120 4.00 -6.85 -5.41
N LEU A 121 3.61 -5.60 -5.63
CA LEU A 121 3.77 -4.51 -4.68
C LEU A 121 2.44 -4.25 -3.98
N PHE A 122 2.40 -4.47 -2.69
CA PHE A 122 1.25 -4.21 -1.84
C PHE A 122 1.50 -2.95 -1.02
N LEU A 123 0.48 -2.13 -0.83
CA LEU A 123 0.57 -0.92 -0.03
C LEU A 123 -0.66 -0.80 0.87
N THR A 124 -0.44 -0.63 2.17
CA THR A 124 -1.51 -0.49 3.15
C THR A 124 -1.29 0.68 4.11
N LYS A 125 -2.37 1.16 4.71
CA LYS A 125 -2.36 2.05 5.88
C LYS A 125 -2.60 1.27 7.18
N ASP A 126 -2.92 -0.01 7.06
CA ASP A 126 -3.21 -0.92 8.16
C ASP A 126 -2.32 -2.17 8.07
N PRO A 127 -1.04 -2.06 8.45
CA PRO A 127 -0.07 -3.16 8.32
C PRO A 127 -0.35 -4.35 9.24
N ILE A 128 -1.22 -4.21 10.25
CA ILE A 128 -1.69 -5.37 11.03
C ILE A 128 -2.44 -6.36 10.13
N GLY A 129 -3.07 -5.86 9.06
CA GLY A 129 -3.78 -6.69 8.09
C GLY A 129 -2.87 -7.61 7.25
N TYR A 130 -1.55 -7.45 7.31
CA TYR A 130 -0.60 -8.43 6.76
C TYR A 130 -0.63 -9.76 7.54
N TYR A 131 -1.07 -9.73 8.81
CA TYR A 131 -1.32 -10.94 9.59
C TYR A 131 -2.71 -11.48 9.24
N ILE A 132 -2.77 -12.72 8.78
CA ILE A 132 -4.01 -13.38 8.37
C ILE A 132 -4.41 -14.34 9.48
N TRP A 133 -5.52 -14.05 10.16
CA TRP A 133 -5.90 -14.75 11.39
C TRP A 133 -6.86 -15.92 11.15
N ASN A 134 -7.69 -15.84 10.09
CA ASN A 134 -8.71 -16.84 9.84
C ASN A 134 -8.38 -17.64 8.58
N THR A 135 -7.77 -18.80 8.75
CA THR A 135 -7.38 -19.71 7.68
C THR A 135 -8.28 -20.96 7.61
N GLU A 136 -9.37 -21.01 8.35
CA GLU A 136 -10.24 -22.21 8.45
C GLU A 136 -10.79 -22.68 7.11
N LYS A 137 -11.13 -21.75 6.22
CA LYS A 137 -11.61 -22.04 4.86
C LYS A 137 -10.49 -22.39 3.86
N HIS A 138 -9.26 -22.20 4.25
CA HIS A 138 -8.08 -22.42 3.42
C HIS A 138 -7.04 -23.26 4.18
N PRO A 139 -7.34 -24.56 4.42
CA PRO A 139 -6.52 -25.42 5.29
C PRO A 139 -5.09 -25.63 4.78
N ASP A 140 -4.88 -25.47 3.48
CA ASP A 140 -3.55 -25.59 2.84
C ASP A 140 -2.77 -24.27 2.87
N PHE A 141 -3.39 -23.16 3.29
CA PHE A 141 -2.74 -21.86 3.37
C PHE A 141 -1.85 -21.78 4.61
N ARG A 142 -0.58 -21.52 4.38
CA ARG A 142 0.41 -21.30 5.46
C ARG A 142 0.89 -19.87 5.39
N GLU A 143 0.60 -19.10 6.42
CA GLU A 143 0.96 -17.69 6.52
C GLU A 143 2.48 -17.46 6.32
N SER A 144 3.33 -18.34 6.85
CA SER A 144 4.79 -18.29 6.66
C SER A 144 5.24 -18.45 5.20
N GLU A 145 4.40 -19.04 4.35
CA GLU A 145 4.68 -19.29 2.93
C GLU A 145 3.91 -18.33 2.01
N ALA A 146 2.98 -17.55 2.57
CA ALA A 146 2.10 -16.65 1.82
C ALA A 146 2.86 -15.52 1.13
N TYR A 147 3.96 -15.06 1.73
CA TYR A 147 4.75 -13.92 1.26
C TYR A 147 6.10 -14.39 0.73
N THR A 148 6.24 -14.38 -0.58
CA THR A 148 7.41 -14.87 -1.31
C THR A 148 8.38 -13.73 -1.69
N GLU A 149 9.56 -14.08 -2.20
CA GLU A 149 10.63 -13.14 -2.57
C GLU A 149 10.24 -12.15 -3.67
N ASN A 150 9.21 -12.45 -4.45
CA ASN A 150 8.67 -11.53 -5.47
C ASN A 150 7.55 -10.63 -4.95
N MET A 151 7.33 -10.57 -3.64
CA MET A 151 6.35 -9.70 -3.00
C MET A 151 7.01 -8.58 -2.22
N TRP A 152 6.43 -7.40 -2.32
CA TRP A 152 6.87 -6.17 -1.67
C TRP A 152 5.76 -5.65 -0.78
N LEU A 153 6.00 -5.65 0.53
CA LEU A 153 5.04 -5.22 1.54
C LEU A 153 5.34 -3.77 1.93
N GLY A 154 4.46 -2.88 1.58
CA GLY A 154 4.60 -1.45 1.80
C GLY A 154 3.64 -0.89 2.83
N VAL A 155 4.08 0.14 3.51
CA VAL A 155 3.24 0.94 4.40
C VAL A 155 3.21 2.40 3.97
N THR A 156 2.03 3.01 4.02
CA THR A 156 1.91 4.46 3.84
C THR A 156 2.29 5.16 5.14
N TYR A 157 3.11 6.21 5.04
CA TYR A 157 3.48 7.08 6.14
C TYR A 157 3.45 8.54 5.70
N THR A 158 2.62 9.39 6.32
CA THR A 158 2.45 10.80 5.95
C THR A 158 2.99 11.76 7.02
N GLY A 159 3.34 11.24 8.20
CA GLY A 159 3.74 12.02 9.36
C GLY A 159 2.55 12.66 10.11
N LYS A 160 1.32 12.43 9.65
CA LYS A 160 0.08 12.93 10.26
C LYS A 160 -0.87 11.81 10.65
N GLU A 161 -0.42 10.58 10.58
CA GLU A 161 -1.18 9.44 11.08
C GLU A 161 -1.48 9.69 12.55
N ARG A 162 -2.77 9.80 12.89
CA ARG A 162 -3.18 9.99 14.27
C ARG A 162 -3.02 8.69 15.03
N LEU A 163 -2.66 8.85 16.28
CA LEU A 163 -2.53 7.77 17.25
C LEU A 163 -3.83 7.01 17.50
N ASP A 164 -4.96 7.62 17.14
CA ASP A 164 -6.30 7.26 17.55
C ASP A 164 -7.23 6.81 16.41
N GLY A 165 -6.74 6.70 15.19
CA GLY A 165 -7.62 6.50 14.06
C GLY A 165 -7.52 5.11 13.41
N HIS A 166 -8.12 4.09 13.94
CA HIS A 166 -8.43 2.75 13.37
C HIS A 166 -7.89 1.54 14.14
N LEU A 167 -7.33 1.74 15.33
CA LEU A 167 -7.12 0.61 16.23
C LEU A 167 -8.44 0.26 16.90
N GLN A 168 -8.75 -1.02 16.98
CA GLN A 168 -9.88 -1.52 17.79
C GLN A 168 -9.70 -1.06 19.23
N ASP A 169 -10.78 -0.78 19.96
CA ASP A 169 -10.72 -0.27 21.34
C ASP A 169 -9.80 -1.06 22.28
N TRP A 170 -9.63 -2.37 22.05
CA TRP A 170 -8.72 -3.23 22.80
C TRP A 170 -7.23 -2.92 22.56
N GLU A 171 -6.86 -2.40 21.39
CA GLU A 171 -5.49 -2.04 21.05
C GLU A 171 -5.09 -0.68 21.65
N VAL A 172 -6.03 0.25 21.71
CA VAL A 172 -5.85 1.56 22.36
C VAL A 172 -5.57 1.37 23.84
N GLY A 173 -6.26 0.44 24.50
CA GLY A 173 -6.05 0.11 25.92
C GLY A 173 -4.68 -0.47 26.23
N ASN A 174 -3.95 -1.01 25.27
CA ASN A 174 -2.61 -1.58 25.41
C ASN A 174 -1.47 -0.64 24.98
N GLY A 175 -1.75 0.64 24.69
CA GLY A 175 -0.72 1.63 24.35
C GLY A 175 -0.08 1.46 22.97
N LEU A 176 -0.72 0.71 22.07
CA LEU A 176 -0.29 0.57 20.68
C LEU A 176 -0.65 1.84 19.89
N THR A 177 0.34 2.47 19.31
CA THR A 177 0.23 3.79 18.67
C THR A 177 0.76 3.75 17.24
N ILE A 178 0.80 4.89 16.54
CA ILE A 178 1.24 5.09 15.13
C ILE A 178 2.49 4.30 14.71
N TRP A 179 3.43 4.14 15.61
CA TRP A 179 4.61 3.34 15.31
C TRP A 179 4.27 1.85 15.09
N SER A 180 3.05 1.44 15.41
CA SER A 180 2.56 0.12 15.03
C SER A 180 2.77 -0.15 13.54
N ASN A 181 2.62 0.84 12.64
CA ASN A 181 2.78 0.63 11.21
C ASN A 181 4.21 0.19 10.85
N PHE A 182 5.23 0.89 11.35
CA PHE A 182 6.61 0.49 11.16
C PHE A 182 6.97 -0.74 12.00
N TRP A 183 6.47 -0.82 13.22
CA TRP A 183 6.73 -1.90 14.13
C TRP A 183 6.13 -3.23 13.67
N TYR A 184 4.93 -3.24 13.11
CA TYR A 184 4.35 -4.45 12.52
C TYR A 184 5.17 -4.94 11.34
N LEU A 185 5.58 -4.06 10.42
CA LEU A 185 6.48 -4.45 9.34
C LEU A 185 7.86 -4.90 9.85
N TRP A 186 8.36 -4.28 10.91
CA TRP A 186 9.60 -4.71 11.56
C TRP A 186 9.45 -6.09 12.21
N ARG A 187 8.35 -6.35 12.92
CA ARG A 187 8.09 -7.68 13.49
C ARG A 187 7.98 -8.77 12.44
N MET A 188 7.45 -8.47 11.26
CA MET A 188 7.43 -9.41 10.13
C MET A 188 8.82 -9.78 9.61
N SER A 189 9.88 -9.03 9.94
CA SER A 189 11.26 -9.36 9.58
C SER A 189 11.96 -10.28 10.56
N GLY A 190 11.37 -10.56 11.72
CA GLY A 190 12.00 -11.28 12.84
C GLY A 190 11.42 -12.66 13.10
N THR A 191 10.83 -12.85 14.27
CA THR A 191 10.51 -14.17 14.82
C THR A 191 9.05 -14.59 14.70
N ILE A 192 8.14 -13.68 14.37
CA ILE A 192 6.69 -13.97 14.40
C ILE A 192 6.17 -14.36 13.03
N LEU A 193 6.61 -13.69 11.96
CA LEU A 193 6.34 -14.07 10.57
C LEU A 193 7.63 -13.96 9.78
N PRO A 194 8.46 -15.00 9.74
CA PRO A 194 9.62 -15.03 8.88
C PRO A 194 9.15 -14.99 7.42
N THR A 195 9.11 -13.80 6.84
CA THR A 195 8.75 -13.62 5.44
C THR A 195 9.99 -13.34 4.60
N LYS A 196 10.04 -13.91 3.41
CA LYS A 196 11.04 -13.59 2.39
C LYS A 196 10.69 -12.32 1.61
N ALA A 197 9.50 -11.77 1.79
CA ALA A 197 9.05 -10.58 1.09
C ALA A 197 9.88 -9.36 1.45
N HIS A 198 10.11 -8.51 0.46
CA HIS A 198 10.75 -7.21 0.59
C HIS A 198 9.83 -6.19 1.28
N LYS A 199 10.40 -5.11 1.81
CA LYS A 199 9.63 -4.08 2.53
C LYS A 199 9.97 -2.68 2.06
N PHE A 200 8.94 -1.84 1.90
CA PHE A 200 9.11 -0.45 1.48
C PHE A 200 8.18 0.51 2.23
N ILE A 201 8.53 1.80 2.19
CA ILE A 201 7.72 2.88 2.74
C ILE A 201 7.26 3.78 1.59
N SER A 202 5.97 4.12 1.56
CA SER A 202 5.41 5.16 0.70
C SER A 202 5.08 6.39 1.54
N ILE A 203 5.84 7.46 1.36
CA ILE A 203 5.61 8.76 2.00
C ILE A 203 4.77 9.60 1.04
N GLU A 204 3.47 9.34 1.03
CA GLU A 204 2.52 10.00 0.12
C GLU A 204 1.14 10.18 0.75
N PRO A 205 0.70 11.44 0.91
CA PRO A 205 1.44 12.67 0.62
C PRO A 205 2.50 13.01 1.68
N LEU A 206 3.63 13.60 1.27
CA LEU A 206 4.59 14.22 2.19
C LEU A 206 3.95 15.48 2.78
N SER A 207 3.46 15.41 4.01
CA SER A 207 2.63 16.47 4.61
C SER A 207 3.31 17.25 5.74
N CYS A 208 4.52 16.86 6.15
CA CYS A 208 5.35 17.55 7.13
C CYS A 208 6.83 17.20 6.92
N ASP A 209 7.72 17.80 7.74
CA ASP A 209 9.12 17.35 7.82
C ASP A 209 9.19 15.98 8.50
N ILE A 210 9.09 14.93 7.69
CA ILE A 210 9.02 13.54 8.14
C ILE A 210 10.25 13.09 8.92
N CYS A 211 11.40 13.74 8.67
CA CYS A 211 12.66 13.45 9.34
C CYS A 211 12.74 14.06 10.74
N GLU A 212 11.88 15.03 11.04
CA GLU A 212 11.82 15.69 12.34
C GLU A 212 10.69 15.16 13.24
N VAL A 213 9.92 14.15 12.79
CA VAL A 213 8.91 13.52 13.63
C VAL A 213 9.60 12.70 14.71
N GLU A 214 9.39 13.11 15.96
CA GLU A 214 9.98 12.46 17.14
C GLU A 214 8.98 11.52 17.80
N ASP A 215 9.52 10.48 18.43
CA ASP A 215 8.77 9.57 19.28
C ASP A 215 9.58 9.28 20.56
N GLU A 216 9.03 9.68 21.69
CA GLU A 216 9.68 9.56 23.00
C GLU A 216 10.08 8.12 23.36
N ARG A 217 9.34 7.14 22.86
CA ARG A 217 9.59 5.71 23.11
C ARG A 217 10.88 5.23 22.46
N TYR A 218 11.33 5.88 21.40
CA TYR A 218 12.60 5.59 20.72
C TYR A 218 13.71 6.57 21.11
N GLY A 219 13.37 7.60 21.89
CA GLY A 219 14.31 8.63 22.33
C GLY A 219 14.89 9.44 21.19
N GLY A 220 14.12 9.66 20.10
CA GLY A 220 14.58 10.41 18.95
C GLY A 220 13.68 10.38 17.73
N LYS A 221 14.26 10.65 16.58
CA LYS A 221 13.53 10.77 15.30
C LYS A 221 13.06 9.40 14.82
N LEU A 222 11.76 9.27 14.63
CA LEU A 222 11.09 8.01 14.33
C LEU A 222 11.61 7.35 13.05
N LEU A 223 11.65 8.08 11.95
CA LEU A 223 12.08 7.53 10.67
C LEU A 223 13.56 7.12 10.70
N GLU A 224 14.42 7.92 11.33
CA GLU A 224 15.84 7.61 11.50
C GLU A 224 16.04 6.31 12.29
N HIS A 225 15.27 6.10 13.36
CA HIS A 225 15.33 4.88 14.15
C HIS A 225 15.09 3.61 13.32
N PHE A 226 14.13 3.65 12.39
CA PHE A 226 13.78 2.49 11.54
C PHE A 226 14.69 2.31 10.33
N LEU A 227 15.24 3.40 9.78
CA LEU A 227 16.14 3.33 8.63
C LEU A 227 17.59 3.07 9.01
N LEU A 228 18.01 3.50 10.20
CA LEU A 228 19.38 3.33 10.74
C LEU A 228 19.36 2.59 12.08
N PRO A 229 18.83 1.37 12.17
CA PRO A 229 18.76 0.64 13.42
C PRO A 229 20.18 0.32 13.92
N ARG A 230 20.45 0.57 15.21
CA ARG A 230 21.77 0.34 15.81
C ARG A 230 22.19 -1.11 15.69
N GLY A 231 23.30 -1.37 14.96
CA GLY A 231 23.90 -2.70 14.83
C GLY A 231 23.20 -3.64 13.84
N TYR A 232 22.20 -3.15 13.08
CA TYR A 232 21.47 -3.95 12.11
C TYR A 232 21.34 -3.21 10.77
N LYS A 233 21.16 -3.97 9.68
CA LYS A 233 20.75 -3.42 8.39
C LYS A 233 19.29 -2.94 8.49
N SER A 234 18.93 -1.88 7.77
CA SER A 234 17.53 -1.49 7.63
C SER A 234 16.67 -2.66 7.12
N PHE A 235 15.46 -2.74 7.64
CA PHE A 235 14.46 -3.70 7.15
C PHE A 235 13.77 -3.18 5.90
N PHE A 236 13.80 -1.87 5.66
CA PHE A 236 13.22 -1.24 4.49
C PHE A 236 14.26 -1.18 3.38
N GLU A 237 13.83 -1.57 2.20
CA GLU A 237 14.69 -1.70 1.02
C GLU A 237 14.36 -0.65 -0.04
N TRP A 238 13.29 0.14 0.16
CA TRP A 238 12.89 1.18 -0.76
C TRP A 238 12.03 2.25 -0.09
N ILE A 239 12.19 3.50 -0.53
CA ILE A 239 11.34 4.62 -0.12
C ILE A 239 10.79 5.30 -1.36
N ILE A 240 9.47 5.46 -1.39
CA ILE A 240 8.74 6.24 -2.40
C ILE A 240 8.25 7.51 -1.73
N VAL A 241 8.42 8.67 -2.37
CA VAL A 241 7.96 9.96 -1.83
C VAL A 241 7.20 10.75 -2.89
N GLY A 242 6.09 11.37 -2.49
CA GLY A 242 5.26 12.18 -3.37
C GLY A 242 4.49 13.27 -2.65
N ALA A 243 4.10 14.31 -3.41
CA ALA A 243 3.21 15.35 -2.95
C ALA A 243 1.75 14.95 -3.19
N GLU A 244 0.83 15.54 -2.42
CA GLU A 244 -0.60 15.41 -2.67
C GLU A 244 -0.96 15.96 -4.04
N THR A 245 -1.64 15.12 -4.84
CA THR A 245 -2.18 15.49 -6.13
C THR A 245 -3.66 15.90 -6.03
N GLY A 246 -4.19 16.53 -7.09
CA GLY A 246 -5.59 16.94 -7.10
C GLY A 246 -5.82 18.40 -6.70
N LYS A 247 -7.12 18.77 -6.55
CA LYS A 247 -7.58 20.17 -6.43
C LYS A 247 -7.98 20.56 -5.01
N ARG A 248 -7.65 19.78 -4.00
CA ARG A 248 -7.97 20.12 -2.60
C ARG A 248 -7.27 21.44 -2.24
N LYS A 249 -8.02 22.40 -1.65
CA LYS A 249 -7.51 23.75 -1.35
C LYS A 249 -6.47 23.73 -0.22
N ASP A 250 -6.70 22.89 0.78
CA ASP A 250 -5.89 22.84 2.01
C ASP A 250 -4.79 21.77 1.96
N LYS A 251 -4.40 21.34 0.75
CA LYS A 251 -3.31 20.40 0.58
C LYS A 251 -1.99 21.03 1.01
N VAL A 252 -1.17 20.25 1.69
CA VAL A 252 0.19 20.66 2.03
C VAL A 252 1.07 20.55 0.78
N ILE A 253 1.78 21.61 0.48
CA ILE A 253 2.84 21.61 -0.53
C ILE A 253 4.14 21.32 0.21
N PRO A 254 4.83 20.21 -0.06
CA PRO A 254 6.09 19.88 0.58
C PRO A 254 7.14 20.97 0.37
N LYS A 255 7.95 21.21 1.38
CA LYS A 255 9.14 22.07 1.22
C LYS A 255 10.28 21.25 0.62
N ARG A 256 11.09 21.88 -0.23
CA ARG A 256 12.27 21.25 -0.81
C ARG A 256 13.23 20.72 0.26
N GLU A 257 13.44 21.48 1.33
CA GLU A 257 14.27 21.11 2.47
C GLU A 257 13.87 19.77 3.12
N TRP A 258 12.57 19.44 3.15
CA TRP A 258 12.09 18.15 3.69
C TRP A 258 12.53 16.99 2.82
N ILE A 259 12.52 17.22 1.50
CA ILE A 259 12.93 16.19 0.52
C ILE A 259 14.44 16.01 0.56
N GLU A 260 15.22 17.10 0.72
CA GLU A 260 16.67 17.06 0.86
C GLU A 260 17.10 16.28 2.11
N LYS A 261 16.47 16.54 3.26
CA LYS A 261 16.72 15.77 4.50
C LYS A 261 16.39 14.27 4.34
N LEU A 262 15.24 13.97 3.70
CA LEU A 262 14.87 12.58 3.43
C LEU A 262 15.90 11.89 2.52
N LEU A 263 16.34 12.56 1.47
CA LEU A 263 17.39 12.05 0.58
C LEU A 263 18.69 11.78 1.32
N GLU A 264 19.12 12.70 2.19
CA GLU A 264 20.33 12.52 3.00
C GLU A 264 20.20 11.30 3.91
N LEU A 265 19.04 11.13 4.56
CA LEU A 265 18.76 9.97 5.42
C LEU A 265 18.77 8.66 4.61
N CYS A 266 18.16 8.63 3.42
CA CYS A 266 18.18 7.48 2.53
C CYS A 266 19.61 7.13 2.09
N ARG A 267 20.46 8.14 1.79
CA ARG A 267 21.86 7.92 1.44
C ARG A 267 22.67 7.32 2.59
N LYS A 268 22.47 7.81 3.81
CA LYS A 268 23.09 7.25 5.04
C LYS A 268 22.64 5.80 5.28
N ALA A 269 21.39 5.50 5.00
CA ALA A 269 20.82 4.16 5.16
C ALA A 269 21.10 3.20 3.99
N HIS A 270 21.70 3.69 2.89
CA HIS A 270 21.88 2.95 1.63
C HIS A 270 20.57 2.40 1.04
N ILE A 271 19.49 3.17 1.15
CA ILE A 271 18.17 2.82 0.64
C ILE A 271 17.87 3.64 -0.62
N PRO A 272 17.46 2.99 -1.74
CA PRO A 272 17.00 3.69 -2.93
C PRO A 272 15.81 4.61 -2.62
N LEU A 273 15.82 5.83 -3.21
CA LEU A 273 14.73 6.79 -3.11
C LEU A 273 14.06 6.99 -4.46
N PHE A 274 12.73 6.88 -4.49
CA PHE A 274 11.93 7.17 -5.66
C PHE A 274 11.07 8.41 -5.45
N MET A 275 11.38 9.49 -6.16
CA MET A 275 10.59 10.71 -6.19
C MET A 275 9.52 10.61 -7.26
N LYS A 276 8.25 10.72 -6.86
CA LYS A 276 7.12 10.73 -7.79
C LYS A 276 7.07 12.01 -8.62
N ALA A 277 6.48 11.92 -9.80
CA ALA A 277 6.30 13.06 -10.70
C ALA A 277 5.62 14.27 -10.04
N SER A 278 4.81 14.05 -8.99
CA SER A 278 4.16 15.12 -8.20
C SER A 278 5.13 16.06 -7.47
N LEU A 279 6.41 15.71 -7.38
CA LEU A 279 7.45 16.55 -6.79
C LEU A 279 8.22 17.39 -7.81
N ALA A 280 7.94 17.28 -9.11
CA ALA A 280 8.72 17.92 -10.17
C ALA A 280 8.80 19.45 -10.03
N ASP A 281 7.72 20.10 -9.64
CA ASP A 281 7.66 21.54 -9.47
C ASP A 281 8.42 22.04 -8.22
N ILE A 282 8.64 21.15 -7.24
CA ILE A 282 9.28 21.47 -5.97
C ILE A 282 10.78 21.14 -6.04
N TRP A 283 11.09 19.95 -6.55
CA TRP A 283 12.47 19.45 -6.64
C TRP A 283 13.22 19.98 -7.85
N GLY A 284 12.55 20.09 -8.98
CA GLY A 284 13.17 20.32 -10.28
C GLY A 284 13.46 19.00 -11.02
N LYS A 285 14.14 19.09 -12.15
CA LYS A 285 14.52 17.92 -12.95
C LYS A 285 16.03 17.81 -13.07
N PRO A 286 16.58 16.60 -13.15
CA PRO A 286 15.87 15.32 -13.10
C PRO A 286 15.41 14.95 -11.69
N LEU A 287 14.29 14.22 -11.59
CA LEU A 287 13.85 13.56 -10.35
C LEU A 287 14.79 12.39 -10.04
N ILE A 288 14.99 12.12 -8.75
CA ILE A 288 15.67 10.90 -8.30
C ILE A 288 14.65 9.77 -8.30
N GLN A 289 14.83 8.79 -9.17
CA GLN A 289 13.92 7.67 -9.38
C GLN A 289 14.69 6.35 -9.35
N GLU A 290 15.11 5.97 -8.16
CA GLU A 290 15.90 4.76 -7.94
C GLU A 290 15.01 3.58 -7.59
N PHE A 291 15.28 2.45 -8.23
CA PHE A 291 14.65 1.17 -7.92
C PHE A 291 15.63 0.26 -7.18
N PRO A 292 15.14 -0.57 -6.24
CA PRO A 292 15.89 -1.71 -5.74
C PRO A 292 16.29 -2.66 -6.86
N GLU A 293 17.39 -3.40 -6.70
CA GLU A 293 17.89 -4.31 -7.74
C GLU A 293 16.86 -5.37 -8.16
N ALA A 294 16.09 -5.87 -7.21
CA ALA A 294 15.06 -6.88 -7.46
C ALA A 294 13.85 -6.37 -8.29
N LEU A 295 13.73 -5.05 -8.52
CA LEU A 295 12.67 -4.45 -9.34
C LEU A 295 13.16 -3.88 -10.68
N LYS A 296 14.44 -4.05 -11.01
CA LYS A 296 15.03 -3.58 -12.28
C LYS A 296 14.81 -4.52 -13.45
#